data_ce512445def55bb84e85d0a31ebdf7fe
#
_entry.id   ce512445def55bb84e85d0a31ebdf7fe
#
_cell.length_a   1.000
_cell.length_b   1.000
_cell.length_c   1.000
_cell.angle_alpha   90.00
_cell.angle_beta   90.00
_cell.angle_gamma   90.00
#
_symmetry.space_group_name_H-M   'P 1'
#
loop_
_entity.id
_entity.type
_entity.pdbx_description
1 polymer ?
#
loop_
_entity_poly.entity_id
_entity_poly.type
_entity_poly.pdbx_seq_one_letter_code
_entity_poly.pdbx_strand_id
1 'polypeptide(L)'
;VYKPGALKAFKLGGHSSAFGASTSVGAGLTYAADNGFATSVTVNSKGGSGNAGILTAEDESKINTQVAYTADQYHLSVTYSKQQNGWDAWSYYATTDAASDSSIDSADAYAFRAWWRPQETGSTLPSVSLGYDVISFDGHDLARNASGYMVGLNWQDTFQPDDRIGLAGGSALAIDTHVLGASDLEEMDPFLWEAYYSFRPNDSIEVTPAIFGGSNVEADKEDDLFGGVITTTFKF
;
A
#
# COMPACT_ATOMS: atom_id res chain seq x y z
N VAL A 1 11.60 -10.42 -2.09
CA VAL A 1 10.50 -9.47 -1.96
C VAL A 1 10.38 -9.03 -0.52
N TYR A 2 10.30 -7.73 -0.29
CA TYR A 2 10.22 -7.16 1.05
C TYR A 2 8.98 -7.67 1.80
N LYS A 3 9.17 -8.04 3.06
CA LYS A 3 8.10 -8.42 3.97
C LYS A 3 8.18 -7.50 5.19
N PRO A 4 7.16 -6.70 5.49
CA PRO A 4 7.23 -5.74 6.58
C PRO A 4 7.39 -6.42 7.94
N GLY A 5 8.19 -5.83 8.81
CA GLY A 5 8.39 -6.27 10.19
C GLY A 5 7.35 -5.68 11.14
N ALA A 6 7.14 -4.38 11.09
CA ALA A 6 6.25 -3.64 11.98
C ALA A 6 5.25 -2.76 11.23
N LEU A 7 5.72 -1.94 10.28
CA LEU A 7 4.88 -0.98 9.57
C LEU A 7 4.15 -1.62 8.40
N LYS A 8 2.84 -1.66 8.46
CA LYS A 8 1.99 -2.21 7.39
C LYS A 8 2.03 -1.38 6.11
N ALA A 9 2.42 -0.10 6.18
CA ALA A 9 2.55 0.78 5.02
C ALA A 9 3.53 0.26 3.96
N PHE A 10 4.53 -0.55 4.36
CA PHE A 10 5.55 -1.08 3.45
C PHE A 10 5.19 -2.43 2.80
N LYS A 11 3.96 -2.82 2.75
CA LYS A 11 3.51 -3.93 1.91
C LYS A 11 3.39 -3.48 0.46
N LEU A 12 3.68 -4.39 -0.49
CA LEU A 12 3.44 -4.12 -1.91
C LEU A 12 1.98 -3.85 -2.30
N GLY A 13 1.05 -4.04 -1.44
CA GLY A 13 -0.35 -3.62 -1.60
C GLY A 13 -0.80 -2.75 -0.45
N GLY A 14 0.14 -2.05 0.21
CA GLY A 14 -0.10 -1.36 1.46
C GLY A 14 -0.82 -0.02 1.34
N HIS A 15 -0.65 0.66 0.22
CA HIS A 15 -1.35 1.92 -0.03
C HIS A 15 -2.79 1.66 -0.45
N SER A 16 -3.69 2.54 -0.05
CA SER A 16 -5.12 2.36 -0.23
C SER A 16 -5.67 2.87 -1.57
N SER A 17 -4.86 3.48 -2.42
CA SER A 17 -5.32 4.04 -3.69
C SER A 17 -5.96 2.99 -4.61
N ALA A 18 -5.16 2.19 -5.32
CA ALA A 18 -5.69 1.15 -6.21
C ALA A 18 -6.05 -0.15 -5.48
N PHE A 19 -5.33 -0.47 -4.39
CA PHE A 19 -5.50 -1.72 -3.65
C PHE A 19 -6.34 -1.60 -2.38
N GLY A 20 -6.86 -0.42 -2.06
CA GLY A 20 -7.68 -0.21 -0.87
C GLY A 20 -8.83 -1.21 -0.78
N ALA A 21 -9.01 -1.76 0.41
CA ALA A 21 -10.04 -2.75 0.70
C ALA A 21 -11.21 -2.12 1.45
N SER A 22 -12.41 -2.50 1.10
CA SER A 22 -13.63 -2.19 1.84
C SER A 22 -14.49 -3.42 1.93
N THR A 23 -15.38 -3.47 2.90
CA THR A 23 -16.40 -4.53 2.98
C THR A 23 -17.46 -4.27 1.93
N SER A 24 -17.44 -5.06 0.88
CA SER A 24 -18.31 -4.88 -0.29
C SER A 24 -18.56 -6.20 -1.00
N VAL A 25 -19.64 -6.24 -1.79
CA VAL A 25 -19.84 -7.32 -2.75
C VAL A 25 -18.92 -7.09 -3.94
N GLY A 26 -18.32 -8.14 -4.46
CA GLY A 26 -17.43 -8.02 -5.61
C GLY A 26 -17.33 -9.29 -6.41
N ALA A 27 -16.88 -9.13 -7.65
CA ALA A 27 -16.54 -10.21 -8.55
C ALA A 27 -15.31 -9.83 -9.35
N GLY A 28 -14.57 -10.81 -9.83
CA GLY A 28 -13.39 -10.56 -10.64
C GLY A 28 -13.06 -11.73 -11.55
N LEU A 29 -12.32 -11.39 -12.60
CA LEU A 29 -11.74 -12.34 -13.53
C LEU A 29 -10.24 -12.13 -13.55
N THR A 30 -9.50 -13.22 -13.56
CA THR A 30 -8.04 -13.22 -13.72
C THR A 30 -7.68 -14.17 -14.83
N TYR A 31 -6.83 -13.70 -15.72
CA TYR A 31 -6.16 -14.52 -16.72
C TYR A 31 -4.66 -14.54 -16.44
N ALA A 32 -4.07 -15.71 -16.38
CA ALA A 32 -2.63 -15.90 -16.23
C ALA A 32 -2.12 -16.82 -17.34
N ALA A 33 -1.11 -16.36 -18.05
CA ALA A 33 -0.47 -17.11 -19.12
C ALA A 33 0.83 -17.78 -18.62
N ASP A 34 1.21 -18.89 -19.23
CA ASP A 34 2.42 -19.65 -18.86
C ASP A 34 3.73 -18.87 -19.07
N ASN A 35 3.70 -17.80 -19.86
CA ASN A 35 4.87 -16.95 -20.12
C ASN A 35 5.10 -15.86 -19.05
N GLY A 36 4.35 -15.89 -17.93
CA GLY A 36 4.46 -14.94 -16.82
C GLY A 36 3.56 -13.71 -16.94
N PHE A 37 2.82 -13.56 -18.02
CA PHE A 37 1.84 -12.49 -18.18
C PHE A 37 0.56 -12.80 -17.41
N ALA A 38 0.02 -11.80 -16.71
CA ALA A 38 -1.28 -11.91 -16.05
C ALA A 38 -2.06 -10.60 -16.19
N THR A 39 -3.38 -10.72 -16.27
CA THR A 39 -4.28 -9.57 -16.20
C THR A 39 -5.49 -9.93 -15.35
N SER A 40 -6.05 -8.94 -14.67
CA SER A 40 -7.27 -9.11 -13.89
C SER A 40 -8.17 -7.88 -13.99
N VAL A 41 -9.46 -8.11 -13.86
CA VAL A 41 -10.47 -7.08 -13.68
C VAL A 41 -11.30 -7.46 -12.47
N THR A 42 -11.48 -6.53 -11.53
CA THR A 42 -12.34 -6.73 -10.35
C THR A 42 -13.33 -5.58 -10.25
N VAL A 43 -14.53 -5.89 -9.82
CA VAL A 43 -15.58 -4.94 -9.54
C VAL A 43 -16.04 -5.13 -8.12
N ASN A 44 -16.12 -4.06 -7.38
CA ASN A 44 -16.64 -4.02 -6.03
C ASN A 44 -17.76 -2.98 -5.93
N SER A 45 -18.80 -3.27 -5.16
CA SER A 45 -19.98 -2.44 -5.01
C SER A 45 -20.45 -2.49 -3.56
N LYS A 46 -20.69 -1.33 -2.97
CA LYS A 46 -21.33 -1.21 -1.65
C LYS A 46 -22.87 -1.18 -1.78
N GLY A 47 -23.39 -0.76 -2.91
CA GLY A 47 -24.83 -0.73 -3.22
C GLY A 47 -25.50 -2.09 -3.29
N GLY A 48 -24.70 -3.18 -3.36
CA GLY A 48 -25.22 -4.55 -3.26
C GLY A 48 -25.91 -4.89 -1.94
N SER A 49 -25.70 -4.07 -0.90
CA SER A 49 -26.40 -4.16 0.39
C SER A 49 -27.48 -3.09 0.59
N GLY A 50 -27.69 -2.23 -0.39
CA GLY A 50 -28.64 -1.12 -0.35
C GLY A 50 -29.64 -1.14 -1.53
N ASN A 51 -30.43 -0.08 -1.64
CA ASN A 51 -31.44 0.06 -2.69
C ASN A 51 -30.91 0.63 -4.01
N ALA A 52 -29.65 1.07 -4.06
CA ALA A 52 -29.06 1.74 -5.22
C ALA A 52 -28.79 0.77 -6.39
N GLY A 53 -28.60 -0.51 -6.10
CA GLY A 53 -28.22 -1.51 -7.12
C GLY A 53 -26.73 -1.52 -7.43
N ILE A 54 -26.25 -2.59 -8.05
CA ILE A 54 -24.84 -2.80 -8.38
C ILE A 54 -24.48 -2.04 -9.65
N LEU A 55 -23.41 -1.24 -9.63
CA LEU A 55 -22.89 -0.45 -10.75
C LEU A 55 -23.90 0.55 -11.35
N THR A 56 -24.82 1.02 -10.57
CA THR A 56 -25.70 2.13 -10.97
C THR A 56 -24.97 3.48 -10.80
N ALA A 57 -25.58 4.56 -11.26
CA ALA A 57 -25.02 5.90 -11.12
C ALA A 57 -24.88 6.37 -9.66
N GLU A 58 -25.62 5.76 -8.73
CA GLU A 58 -25.62 6.08 -7.30
C GLU A 58 -24.83 5.05 -6.45
N ASP A 59 -24.27 4.02 -7.11
CA ASP A 59 -23.54 2.96 -6.41
C ASP A 59 -22.12 3.41 -6.03
N GLU A 60 -21.79 3.33 -4.77
CA GLU A 60 -20.40 3.41 -4.33
C GLU A 60 -19.65 2.19 -4.86
N SER A 61 -18.95 2.35 -5.95
CA SER A 61 -18.33 1.26 -6.67
C SER A 61 -16.87 1.51 -7.01
N LYS A 62 -16.17 0.41 -7.23
CA LYS A 62 -14.76 0.41 -7.60
C LYS A 62 -14.50 -0.65 -8.66
N ILE A 63 -13.86 -0.23 -9.75
CA ILE A 63 -13.41 -1.13 -10.81
C ILE A 63 -11.88 -1.07 -10.82
N ASN A 64 -11.20 -2.21 -10.65
CA ASN A 64 -9.77 -2.32 -10.79
C ASN A 64 -9.42 -3.14 -12.03
N THR A 65 -8.42 -2.69 -12.75
CA THR A 65 -7.78 -3.43 -13.84
C THR A 65 -6.29 -3.50 -13.57
N GLN A 66 -5.73 -4.70 -13.63
CA GLN A 66 -4.30 -4.92 -13.43
C GLN A 66 -3.71 -5.64 -14.62
N VAL A 67 -2.50 -5.24 -14.98
CA VAL A 67 -1.61 -5.97 -15.87
C VAL A 67 -0.30 -6.23 -15.12
N ALA A 68 0.17 -7.45 -15.20
CA ALA A 68 1.38 -7.89 -14.50
C ALA A 68 2.24 -8.79 -15.37
N TYR A 69 3.53 -8.76 -15.13
CA TYR A 69 4.49 -9.70 -15.66
C TYR A 69 5.40 -10.20 -14.54
N THR A 70 5.52 -11.51 -14.42
CA THR A 70 6.35 -12.17 -13.41
C THR A 70 7.30 -13.14 -14.08
N ALA A 71 8.58 -12.97 -13.83
CA ALA A 71 9.64 -13.93 -14.14
C ALA A 71 10.25 -14.46 -12.84
N ASP A 72 11.19 -15.38 -12.94
CA ASP A 72 11.81 -16.02 -11.76
C ASP A 72 12.42 -15.01 -10.79
N GLN A 73 13.05 -13.95 -11.32
CA GLN A 73 13.80 -12.98 -10.53
C GLN A 73 13.17 -11.58 -10.45
N TYR A 74 12.11 -11.29 -11.20
CA TYR A 74 11.50 -9.98 -11.19
C TYR A 74 10.01 -10.00 -11.47
N HIS A 75 9.35 -8.94 -11.03
CA HIS A 75 7.93 -8.69 -11.26
C HIS A 75 7.72 -7.22 -11.54
N LEU A 76 6.80 -6.94 -12.44
CA LEU A 76 6.29 -5.61 -12.72
C LEU A 76 4.77 -5.67 -12.81
N SER A 77 4.08 -4.72 -12.21
CA SER A 77 2.65 -4.59 -12.39
C SER A 77 2.17 -3.14 -12.32
N VAL A 78 1.08 -2.88 -13.04
CA VAL A 78 0.31 -1.64 -13.00
C VAL A 78 -1.13 -2.00 -12.71
N THR A 79 -1.70 -1.35 -11.70
CA THR A 79 -3.12 -1.45 -11.39
C THR A 79 -3.74 -0.07 -11.58
N TYR A 80 -4.80 -0.01 -12.37
CA TYR A 80 -5.67 1.15 -12.48
C TYR A 80 -6.96 0.88 -11.71
N SER A 81 -7.44 1.88 -10.97
CA SER A 81 -8.68 1.83 -10.20
C SER A 81 -9.54 3.04 -10.52
N LYS A 82 -10.74 2.80 -11.02
CA LYS A 82 -11.79 3.82 -11.08
C LYS A 82 -12.71 3.64 -9.88
N GLN A 83 -12.91 4.73 -9.13
CA GLN A 83 -13.73 4.75 -7.93
C GLN A 83 -14.84 5.80 -8.11
N GLN A 84 -16.06 5.53 -7.63
CA GLN A 84 -17.22 6.35 -7.84
C GLN A 84 -18.05 6.51 -6.57
N ASN A 85 -18.73 7.64 -6.46
CA ASN A 85 -19.74 7.95 -5.45
C ASN A 85 -19.24 7.75 -4.01
N GLY A 86 -18.08 8.34 -3.68
CA GLY A 86 -17.58 8.29 -2.31
C GLY A 86 -17.02 6.94 -1.89
N TRP A 87 -16.54 6.12 -2.83
CA TRP A 87 -15.81 4.91 -2.46
C TRP A 87 -14.69 5.25 -1.46
N ASP A 88 -14.78 4.76 -0.22
CA ASP A 88 -14.02 5.20 0.95
C ASP A 88 -12.71 4.43 1.20
N ALA A 89 -12.06 3.95 0.19
CA ALA A 89 -10.78 3.30 0.36
C ALA A 89 -9.63 4.28 0.68
N TRP A 90 -9.94 5.35 1.38
CA TRP A 90 -9.01 6.43 1.67
C TRP A 90 -8.29 6.18 2.99
N SER A 91 -7.03 5.89 2.92
CA SER A 91 -6.10 6.01 4.02
C SER A 91 -4.95 6.87 3.55
N TYR A 92 -5.10 8.16 3.61
CA TYR A 92 -4.04 9.11 3.28
C TYR A 92 -3.78 10.02 4.47
N TYR A 93 -2.57 10.53 4.55
CA TYR A 93 -2.22 11.52 5.53
C TYR A 93 -2.70 12.89 5.08
N ALA A 94 -3.52 13.51 5.91
CA ALA A 94 -4.03 14.86 5.73
C ALA A 94 -3.99 15.61 7.05
N THR A 95 -3.86 16.91 6.97
CA THR A 95 -3.63 17.78 8.11
C THR A 95 -4.83 18.01 9.01
N THR A 96 -6.04 17.63 8.63
CA THR A 96 -7.23 17.90 9.43
C THR A 96 -8.27 16.79 9.34
N ASP A 97 -9.10 16.67 10.37
CA ASP A 97 -10.29 15.81 10.40
C ASP A 97 -11.29 16.15 9.28
N ALA A 98 -11.24 17.36 8.74
CA ALA A 98 -12.08 17.80 7.63
C ALA A 98 -11.85 17.03 6.33
N ALA A 99 -10.66 16.46 6.13
CA ALA A 99 -10.38 15.65 4.94
C ALA A 99 -11.08 14.29 4.97
N SER A 100 -11.52 13.80 6.12
CA SER A 100 -12.24 12.54 6.27
C SER A 100 -13.74 12.65 5.95
N ASP A 101 -14.28 13.86 5.92
CA ASP A 101 -15.72 14.12 5.84
C ASP A 101 -16.16 14.71 4.48
N SER A 102 -15.24 14.86 3.53
CA SER A 102 -15.56 15.41 2.23
C SER A 102 -16.16 14.35 1.31
N SER A 103 -17.25 14.73 0.67
CA SER A 103 -17.82 13.95 -0.42
C SER A 103 -16.87 13.93 -1.61
N ILE A 104 -16.63 12.77 -2.18
CA ILE A 104 -15.83 12.59 -3.39
C ILE A 104 -16.73 12.00 -4.45
N ASP A 105 -16.86 12.69 -5.59
CA ASP A 105 -17.67 12.19 -6.69
C ASP A 105 -17.02 10.97 -7.33
N SER A 106 -15.75 11.10 -7.66
CA SER A 106 -14.99 10.00 -8.23
C SER A 106 -13.48 10.13 -8.00
N ALA A 107 -12.75 9.04 -8.23
CA ALA A 107 -11.30 9.07 -8.25
C ALA A 107 -10.71 8.07 -9.24
N ASP A 108 -9.55 8.45 -9.75
CA ASP A 108 -8.71 7.63 -10.61
C ASP A 108 -7.39 7.35 -9.89
N ALA A 109 -7.09 6.08 -9.64
CA ALA A 109 -5.89 5.68 -8.95
C ALA A 109 -5.02 4.74 -9.78
N TYR A 110 -3.71 4.91 -9.68
CA TYR A 110 -2.72 4.04 -10.28
C TYR A 110 -1.77 3.52 -9.22
N ALA A 111 -1.45 2.24 -9.28
CA ALA A 111 -0.46 1.61 -8.43
C ALA A 111 0.57 0.86 -9.28
N PHE A 112 1.82 1.22 -9.10
CA PHE A 112 2.96 0.59 -9.74
C PHE A 112 3.69 -0.28 -8.72
N ARG A 113 3.99 -1.53 -9.08
CA ARG A 113 4.73 -2.46 -8.23
C ARG A 113 5.84 -3.12 -9.03
N ALA A 114 6.99 -3.18 -8.42
CA ALA A 114 8.12 -3.91 -8.96
C ALA A 114 8.88 -4.61 -7.85
N TRP A 115 9.44 -5.77 -8.16
CA TRP A 115 10.46 -6.37 -7.33
C TRP A 115 11.48 -7.12 -8.17
N TRP A 116 12.67 -7.17 -7.62
CA TRP A 116 13.76 -8.01 -8.10
C TRP A 116 14.32 -8.81 -6.94
N ARG A 117 14.77 -10.05 -7.21
CA ARG A 117 15.44 -10.90 -6.23
C ARG A 117 16.68 -11.58 -6.84
N PRO A 118 17.76 -11.77 -6.06
CA PRO A 118 18.87 -12.60 -6.51
C PRO A 118 18.40 -14.03 -6.76
N GLN A 119 19.16 -14.76 -7.56
CA GLN A 119 18.86 -16.15 -7.89
C GLN A 119 19.04 -17.07 -6.69
N GLU A 120 19.99 -16.75 -5.82
CA GLU A 120 20.33 -17.53 -4.63
C GLU A 120 20.11 -16.71 -3.37
N THR A 121 19.64 -17.36 -2.29
CA THR A 121 19.62 -16.80 -0.94
C THR A 121 21.01 -16.86 -0.30
N GLY A 122 21.22 -16.18 0.85
CA GLY A 122 22.53 -16.11 1.50
C GLY A 122 23.54 -15.21 0.78
N SER A 123 23.12 -14.50 -0.26
CA SER A 123 23.97 -13.55 -0.96
C SER A 123 24.05 -12.20 -0.23
N THR A 124 25.10 -11.44 -0.50
CA THR A 124 25.22 -10.06 0.01
C THR A 124 24.26 -9.09 -0.67
N LEU A 125 23.67 -9.48 -1.80
CA LEU A 125 22.70 -8.67 -2.54
C LEU A 125 21.30 -8.89 -1.95
N PRO A 126 20.58 -7.81 -1.59
CA PRO A 126 19.18 -7.92 -1.16
C PRO A 126 18.24 -8.15 -2.34
N SER A 127 17.08 -8.70 -2.09
CA SER A 127 15.95 -8.45 -2.96
C SER A 127 15.46 -7.01 -2.78
N VAL A 128 15.01 -6.40 -3.88
CA VAL A 128 14.51 -5.02 -3.91
C VAL A 128 13.03 -5.04 -4.23
N SER A 129 12.25 -4.25 -3.51
CA SER A 129 10.82 -4.06 -3.75
C SER A 129 10.54 -2.57 -3.88
N LEU A 130 9.77 -2.19 -4.88
CA LEU A 130 9.39 -0.82 -5.18
C LEU A 130 7.88 -0.72 -5.30
N GLY A 131 7.31 0.32 -4.73
CA GLY A 131 5.90 0.67 -4.87
C GLY A 131 5.74 2.15 -5.09
N TYR A 132 4.82 2.55 -5.96
CA TYR A 132 4.40 3.93 -6.14
C TYR A 132 2.90 3.96 -6.42
N ASP A 133 2.18 4.77 -5.68
CA ASP A 133 0.75 4.98 -5.82
C ASP A 133 0.46 6.45 -6.05
N VAL A 134 -0.48 6.72 -6.93
CA VAL A 134 -1.03 8.06 -7.16
C VAL A 134 -2.53 7.95 -7.32
N ILE A 135 -3.24 8.93 -6.78
CA ILE A 135 -4.68 9.05 -6.90
C ILE A 135 -5.04 10.49 -7.23
N SER A 136 -5.98 10.66 -8.14
CA SER A 136 -6.58 11.95 -8.48
C SER A 136 -8.05 11.93 -8.10
N PHE A 137 -8.48 12.96 -7.39
CA PHE A 137 -9.86 13.11 -6.91
C PHE A 137 -10.64 14.07 -7.80
N ASP A 138 -11.92 13.75 -8.00
CA ASP A 138 -12.90 14.62 -8.62
C ASP A 138 -14.04 14.87 -7.64
N GLY A 139 -14.48 16.14 -7.51
CA GLY A 139 -15.51 16.54 -6.55
C GLY A 139 -15.04 16.62 -5.09
N HIS A 140 -13.74 16.49 -4.82
CA HIS A 140 -13.22 16.69 -3.46
C HIS A 140 -12.98 18.16 -3.17
N ASP A 141 -13.53 18.66 -2.05
CA ASP A 141 -13.47 20.07 -1.71
C ASP A 141 -12.07 20.57 -1.32
N LEU A 142 -11.20 19.68 -0.86
CA LEU A 142 -9.90 20.03 -0.27
C LEU A 142 -8.71 19.52 -1.05
N ALA A 143 -8.75 18.30 -1.59
CA ALA A 143 -7.61 17.64 -2.22
C ALA A 143 -7.86 17.34 -3.70
N ARG A 144 -6.81 17.46 -4.52
CA ARG A 144 -6.82 17.05 -5.94
C ARG A 144 -6.07 15.77 -6.19
N ASN A 145 -4.92 15.62 -5.58
CA ASN A 145 -4.07 14.46 -5.78
C ASN A 145 -3.45 14.02 -4.46
N ALA A 146 -3.18 12.73 -4.36
CA ALA A 146 -2.35 12.17 -3.32
C ALA A 146 -1.41 11.14 -3.93
N SER A 147 -0.22 11.00 -3.36
CA SER A 147 0.74 9.98 -3.77
C SER A 147 1.44 9.33 -2.58
N GLY A 148 2.11 8.23 -2.86
CA GLY A 148 2.92 7.53 -1.88
C GLY A 148 3.90 6.58 -2.57
N TYR A 149 5.01 6.28 -1.91
CA TYR A 149 6.02 5.39 -2.45
C TYR A 149 6.65 4.52 -1.37
N MET A 150 7.25 3.42 -1.78
CA MET A 150 8.07 2.60 -0.91
C MET A 150 9.28 2.02 -1.64
N VAL A 151 10.36 1.87 -0.91
CA VAL A 151 11.53 1.08 -1.27
C VAL A 151 11.81 0.10 -0.14
N GLY A 152 11.89 -1.18 -0.47
CA GLY A 152 12.18 -2.23 0.50
C GLY A 152 13.36 -3.09 0.05
N LEU A 153 14.26 -3.37 0.99
CA LEU A 153 15.40 -4.27 0.82
C LEU A 153 15.22 -5.47 1.75
N ASN A 154 15.47 -6.66 1.25
CA ASN A 154 15.35 -7.87 2.06
C ASN A 154 16.46 -8.87 1.74
N TRP A 155 17.20 -9.26 2.76
CA TRP A 155 18.19 -10.35 2.74
C TRP A 155 17.57 -11.59 3.37
N GLN A 156 17.88 -12.74 2.84
CA GLN A 156 17.45 -14.04 3.35
C GLN A 156 18.67 -14.92 3.58
N ASP A 157 18.60 -15.80 4.59
CA ASP A 157 19.65 -16.77 4.93
C ASP A 157 21.02 -16.12 5.16
N THR A 158 21.05 -14.98 5.86
CA THR A 158 22.26 -14.18 6.04
C THR A 158 23.14 -14.71 7.15
N PHE A 159 22.60 -14.99 8.33
CA PHE A 159 23.30 -15.48 9.49
C PHE A 159 22.96 -16.92 9.83
N GLN A 160 21.74 -17.33 9.54
CA GLN A 160 21.26 -18.69 9.75
C GLN A 160 20.16 -19.01 8.74
N PRO A 161 19.89 -20.30 8.49
CA PRO A 161 18.79 -20.70 7.60
C PRO A 161 17.45 -20.07 8.02
N ASP A 162 16.68 -19.66 7.04
CA ASP A 162 15.36 -19.06 7.20
C ASP A 162 15.31 -17.69 7.91
N ASP A 163 16.47 -17.09 8.22
CA ASP A 163 16.46 -15.73 8.77
C ASP A 163 16.21 -14.67 7.68
N ARG A 164 15.84 -13.47 8.12
CA ARG A 164 15.62 -12.33 7.23
C ARG A 164 16.03 -11.04 7.90
N ILE A 165 16.69 -10.19 7.12
CA ILE A 165 16.87 -8.78 7.44
C ILE A 165 16.02 -7.99 6.47
N GLY A 166 15.25 -7.03 6.98
CA GLY A 166 14.47 -6.11 6.16
C GLY A 166 14.79 -4.67 6.52
N LEU A 167 14.93 -3.85 5.48
CA LEU A 167 14.99 -2.39 5.57
C LEU A 167 13.96 -1.82 4.60
N ALA A 168 13.16 -0.87 5.04
CA ALA A 168 12.25 -0.16 4.15
C ALA A 168 12.16 1.31 4.51
N GLY A 169 11.85 2.11 3.51
CA GLY A 169 11.56 3.53 3.67
C GLY A 169 10.65 4.02 2.56
N GLY A 170 9.92 5.08 2.84
CA GLY A 170 9.01 5.67 1.89
C GLY A 170 7.99 6.60 2.52
N SER A 171 7.11 7.11 1.72
CA SER A 171 5.95 7.91 2.14
C SER A 171 4.69 7.07 2.07
N ALA A 172 3.87 7.13 3.10
CA ALA A 172 2.48 6.69 2.98
C ALA A 172 1.72 7.62 2.02
N LEU A 173 0.53 7.20 1.59
CA LEU A 173 -0.29 8.01 0.70
C LEU A 173 -0.63 9.35 1.39
N ALA A 174 -0.16 10.45 0.83
CA ALA A 174 -0.33 11.81 1.34
C ALA A 174 -0.83 12.76 0.25
N ILE A 175 -1.53 13.80 0.65
CA ILE A 175 -2.04 14.81 -0.29
C ILE A 175 -0.90 15.64 -0.85
N ASP A 176 -0.77 15.68 -2.19
CA ASP A 176 0.26 16.44 -2.90
C ASP A 176 -0.24 17.81 -3.35
N THR A 177 -1.54 17.92 -3.66
CA THR A 177 -2.10 19.14 -4.25
C THR A 177 -3.47 19.42 -3.68
N HIS A 178 -3.64 20.65 -3.18
CA HIS A 178 -4.88 21.16 -2.63
C HIS A 178 -5.77 21.86 -3.67
N VAL A 179 -7.06 21.96 -3.37
CA VAL A 179 -7.97 22.80 -4.14
C VAL A 179 -7.69 24.28 -3.81
N LEU A 180 -7.73 25.14 -4.82
CA LEU A 180 -7.52 26.59 -4.67
C LEU A 180 -8.51 27.17 -3.67
N GLY A 181 -8.01 27.75 -2.57
CA GLY A 181 -8.82 28.34 -1.48
C GLY A 181 -8.91 27.47 -0.23
N ALA A 182 -8.45 26.25 -0.23
CA ALA A 182 -8.27 25.44 0.97
C ALA A 182 -7.00 25.89 1.73
N SER A 183 -7.06 27.09 2.32
CA SER A 183 -5.90 27.73 2.95
C SER A 183 -5.48 27.11 4.29
N ASP A 184 -6.22 26.13 4.77
CA ASP A 184 -6.05 25.57 6.11
C ASP A 184 -5.44 24.16 6.11
N LEU A 185 -5.06 23.65 4.92
CA LEU A 185 -4.35 22.36 4.82
C LEU A 185 -2.85 22.60 4.63
N GLU A 186 -2.06 22.21 5.59
CA GLU A 186 -0.61 22.13 5.41
C GLU A 186 -0.27 20.92 4.56
N GLU A 187 0.66 21.06 3.64
CA GLU A 187 1.22 19.93 2.90
C GLU A 187 1.96 19.02 3.88
N MET A 188 1.55 17.76 3.95
CA MET A 188 2.27 16.76 4.70
C MET A 188 3.18 15.99 3.75
N ASP A 189 4.45 15.87 4.13
CA ASP A 189 5.42 14.99 3.46
C ASP A 189 5.89 13.92 4.46
N PRO A 190 5.03 12.92 4.74
CA PRO A 190 5.34 11.92 5.74
C PRO A 190 6.39 10.94 5.22
N PHE A 191 7.49 10.84 5.93
CA PHE A 191 8.50 9.82 5.67
C PHE A 191 8.49 8.78 6.79
N LEU A 192 8.38 7.51 6.41
CA LEU A 192 8.39 6.36 7.31
C LEU A 192 9.57 5.46 6.97
N TRP A 193 10.14 4.81 7.96
CA TRP A 193 11.16 3.79 7.78
C TRP A 193 11.05 2.67 8.80
N GLU A 194 11.51 1.48 8.46
CA GLU A 194 11.65 0.37 9.40
C GLU A 194 12.88 -0.49 9.08
N ALA A 195 13.41 -1.10 10.14
CA ALA A 195 14.41 -2.15 10.05
C ALA A 195 14.02 -3.30 10.96
N TYR A 196 14.18 -4.53 10.49
CA TYR A 196 13.89 -5.71 11.30
C TYR A 196 14.86 -6.86 11.03
N TYR A 197 14.96 -7.75 12.00
CA TYR A 197 15.59 -9.05 11.88
C TYR A 197 14.62 -10.13 12.32
N SER A 198 14.27 -11.05 11.42
CA SER A 198 13.39 -12.17 11.73
C SER A 198 14.19 -13.46 11.71
N PHE A 199 14.07 -14.28 12.76
CA PHE A 199 14.77 -15.54 12.87
C PHE A 199 13.88 -16.60 13.53
N ARG A 200 14.23 -17.86 13.33
CA ARG A 200 13.53 -19.01 13.89
C ARG A 200 14.42 -19.76 14.86
N PRO A 201 14.18 -19.65 16.19
CA PRO A 201 14.86 -20.48 17.19
C PRO A 201 14.56 -21.97 17.00
N ASN A 202 13.39 -22.30 16.46
CA ASN A 202 12.96 -23.65 16.07
C ASN A 202 11.80 -23.57 15.05
N ASP A 203 11.35 -24.71 14.55
CA ASP A 203 10.32 -24.81 13.50
C ASP A 203 8.96 -24.18 13.89
N SER A 204 8.69 -24.11 15.19
CA SER A 204 7.40 -23.64 15.72
C SER A 204 7.40 -22.18 16.15
N ILE A 205 8.55 -21.51 16.23
CA ILE A 205 8.68 -20.16 16.76
C ILE A 205 9.44 -19.29 15.77
N GLU A 206 8.85 -18.13 15.41
CA GLU A 206 9.52 -17.05 14.68
C GLU A 206 9.52 -15.79 15.55
N VAL A 207 10.71 -15.19 15.74
CA VAL A 207 10.89 -13.97 16.53
C VAL A 207 11.37 -12.86 15.61
N THR A 208 10.73 -11.71 15.67
CA THR A 208 11.03 -10.55 14.82
C THR A 208 11.12 -9.28 15.64
N PRO A 209 12.31 -8.93 16.19
CA PRO A 209 12.58 -7.59 16.65
C PRO A 209 12.59 -6.62 15.46
N ALA A 210 11.98 -5.45 15.65
CA ALA A 210 11.93 -4.38 14.66
C ALA A 210 12.04 -3.02 15.35
N ILE A 211 12.65 -2.09 14.66
CA ILE A 211 12.65 -0.67 14.98
C ILE A 211 12.05 0.09 13.79
N PHE A 212 11.37 1.16 14.07
CA PHE A 212 10.73 1.98 13.04
C PHE A 212 10.68 3.43 13.49
N GLY A 213 10.52 4.31 12.53
CA GLY A 213 10.37 5.73 12.79
C GLY A 213 9.76 6.45 11.60
N GLY A 214 9.55 7.73 11.78
CA GLY A 214 9.01 8.60 10.74
C GLY A 214 9.05 10.06 11.13
N SER A 215 8.94 10.91 10.14
CA SER A 215 8.79 12.34 10.27
C SER A 215 7.51 12.79 9.58
N ASN A 216 6.93 13.90 10.03
CA ASN A 216 5.71 14.51 9.47
C ASN A 216 4.53 13.51 9.38
N VAL A 217 4.39 12.62 10.36
CA VAL A 217 3.36 11.57 10.36
C VAL A 217 2.07 11.98 11.08
N GLU A 218 2.08 13.14 11.72
CA GLU A 218 0.93 13.68 12.46
C GLU A 218 0.78 15.17 12.14
N ALA A 219 -0.45 15.59 11.84
CA ALA A 219 -0.76 17.00 11.61
C ALA A 219 -0.44 17.85 12.84
N ASP A 220 0.00 19.06 12.62
CA ASP A 220 0.34 20.05 13.67
C ASP A 220 1.47 19.65 14.62
N LYS A 221 2.21 18.59 14.32
CA LYS A 221 3.36 18.15 15.11
C LYS A 221 4.58 17.95 14.24
N GLU A 222 5.62 18.73 14.50
CA GLU A 222 6.96 18.52 13.95
C GLU A 222 7.69 17.34 14.64
N ASP A 223 6.98 16.53 15.40
CA ASP A 223 7.56 15.47 16.22
C ASP A 223 7.90 14.23 15.37
N ASP A 224 9.14 13.81 15.46
CA ASP A 224 9.58 12.54 14.89
C ASP A 224 9.02 11.35 15.68
N LEU A 225 8.48 10.39 14.98
CA LEU A 225 8.07 9.10 15.55
C LEU A 225 9.27 8.15 15.60
N PHE A 226 9.48 7.51 16.75
CA PHE A 226 10.42 6.40 16.90
C PHE A 226 9.81 5.32 17.79
N GLY A 227 9.95 4.06 17.37
CA GLY A 227 9.44 2.93 18.15
C GLY A 227 10.21 1.63 17.89
N GLY A 228 9.98 0.69 18.77
CA GLY A 228 10.50 -0.66 18.64
C GLY A 228 9.47 -1.68 19.09
N VAL A 229 9.47 -2.85 18.45
CA VAL A 229 8.56 -3.94 18.77
C VAL A 229 9.29 -5.28 18.61
N ILE A 230 8.91 -6.26 19.41
CA ILE A 230 9.29 -7.65 19.20
C ILE A 230 8.03 -8.45 18.99
N THR A 231 7.90 -9.04 17.79
CA THR A 231 6.80 -9.93 17.46
C THR A 231 7.25 -11.38 17.57
N THR A 232 6.44 -12.21 18.22
CA THR A 232 6.67 -13.66 18.27
C THR A 232 5.47 -14.37 17.66
N THR A 233 5.74 -15.20 16.65
CA THR A 233 4.72 -16.01 15.98
C THR A 233 4.92 -17.47 16.35
N PHE A 234 3.86 -18.10 16.83
CA PHE A 234 3.82 -19.54 17.12
C PHE A 234 3.08 -20.28 16.02
N LYS A 235 3.64 -21.41 15.57
CA LYS A 235 3.03 -22.32 14.61
C LYS A 235 2.72 -23.65 15.35
N PHE A 236 1.49 -24.04 15.33
CA PHE A 236 1.00 -25.28 15.96
C PHE A 236 0.64 -26.30 14.88
#